data_d08c97d88a566ae6c6958ab34397ca31
#
_entry.id   d08c97d88a566ae6c6958ab34397ca31
#
_cell.length_a   1.000
_cell.length_b   1.000
_cell.length_c   1.000
_cell.angle_alpha   90.00
_cell.angle_beta   90.00
_cell.angle_gamma   90.00
#
_symmetry.space_group_name_H-M   'P 1'
#
loop_
_entity.id
_entity.type
_entity.pdbx_description
1 polymer ?
#
loop_
_entity_poly.entity_id
_entity_poly.type
_entity_poly.pdbx_seq_one_letter_code
_entity_poly.pdbx_strand_id
1 'polypeptide(L)'
;MQKFHTVCACLLLLTGIALAQAAKPEPKTVSQVLNGSVTNVENELVPAADAMPEDKYSFAPTTGEFKGVRTFAQQVKHVAAVNYILAAAILEEKSPVDTGGENGPDSVTSKTDIIKYLKDSFVYLHKATLTINEKNLVAPIKNPFGEGTATRLALAPGAVGHCFDHYG
;
A
#
# COMPACT_ATOMS: atom_id res chain seq x y z
N MET A 1 -43.67 -1.44 79.81
CA MET A 1 -43.01 -2.47 79.02
C MET A 1 -43.21 -2.12 77.55
N GLN A 2 -42.23 -1.48 76.95
CA GLN A 2 -42.34 -0.88 75.59
C GLN A 2 -41.45 -1.76 74.66
N LYS A 3 -42.09 -2.41 73.68
CA LYS A 3 -41.41 -3.26 72.73
C LYS A 3 -40.90 -2.40 71.55
N PHE A 4 -39.56 -2.25 71.39
CA PHE A 4 -38.94 -1.65 70.21
C PHE A 4 -38.92 -2.68 69.10
N HIS A 5 -39.59 -2.32 67.98
CA HIS A 5 -39.46 -3.09 66.75
C HIS A 5 -38.36 -2.44 65.90
N THR A 6 -37.24 -3.12 65.77
CA THR A 6 -36.13 -2.73 64.87
C THR A 6 -36.52 -3.16 63.45
N VAL A 7 -36.79 -2.19 62.59
CA VAL A 7 -36.98 -2.40 61.15
C VAL A 7 -35.61 -2.36 60.50
N CYS A 8 -35.14 -3.50 60.03
CA CYS A 8 -33.89 -3.63 59.27
C CYS A 8 -34.20 -3.31 57.77
N ALA A 9 -33.83 -2.14 57.31
CA ALA A 9 -33.96 -1.74 55.91
C ALA A 9 -32.72 -2.26 55.13
N CYS A 10 -32.88 -3.37 54.39
CA CYS A 10 -31.88 -3.83 53.42
C CYS A 10 -31.93 -2.94 52.18
N LEU A 11 -30.96 -2.03 52.05
CA LEU A 11 -30.71 -1.30 50.81
C LEU A 11 -30.00 -2.25 49.82
N LEU A 12 -30.73 -2.75 48.84
CA LEU A 12 -30.21 -3.45 47.68
C LEU A 12 -29.61 -2.40 46.71
N LEU A 13 -28.29 -2.22 46.75
CA LEU A 13 -27.52 -1.50 45.73
C LEU A 13 -27.47 -2.34 44.44
N LEU A 14 -28.39 -2.10 43.53
CA LEU A 14 -28.30 -2.58 42.16
C LEU A 14 -27.19 -1.80 41.42
N THR A 15 -25.96 -2.31 41.46
CA THR A 15 -24.89 -1.88 40.60
C THR A 15 -25.18 -2.37 39.17
N GLY A 16 -25.79 -1.49 38.37
CA GLY A 16 -25.95 -1.74 36.94
C GLY A 16 -24.57 -1.82 36.26
N ILE A 17 -24.13 -3.03 35.92
CA ILE A 17 -22.98 -3.23 35.03
C ILE A 17 -23.44 -2.82 33.64
N ALA A 18 -23.12 -1.59 33.26
CA ALA A 18 -23.24 -1.15 31.86
C ALA A 18 -22.20 -1.96 31.06
N LEU A 19 -22.66 -3.05 30.43
CA LEU A 19 -21.90 -3.72 29.39
C LEU A 19 -21.74 -2.72 28.25
N ALA A 20 -20.58 -2.07 28.17
CA ALA A 20 -20.21 -1.29 27.01
C ALA A 20 -20.13 -2.26 25.82
N GLN A 21 -21.20 -2.34 25.05
CA GLN A 21 -21.26 -3.11 23.82
C GLN A 21 -20.26 -2.47 22.86
N ALA A 22 -19.13 -3.13 22.61
CA ALA A 22 -18.14 -2.65 21.65
C ALA A 22 -18.87 -2.38 20.32
N ALA A 23 -18.82 -1.15 19.84
CA ALA A 23 -19.45 -0.77 18.60
C ALA A 23 -18.94 -1.70 17.49
N LYS A 24 -19.88 -2.27 16.71
CA LYS A 24 -19.52 -3.11 15.57
C LYS A 24 -18.68 -2.26 14.62
N PRO A 25 -17.51 -2.79 14.16
CA PRO A 25 -16.68 -2.03 13.22
C PRO A 25 -17.47 -1.64 11.98
N GLU A 26 -17.38 -0.38 11.59
CA GLU A 26 -17.98 0.10 10.34
C GLU A 26 -17.34 -0.61 9.14
N PRO A 27 -18.12 -0.96 8.10
CA PRO A 27 -17.58 -1.54 6.89
C PRO A 27 -16.59 -0.60 6.23
N LYS A 28 -15.44 -1.14 5.81
CA LYS A 28 -14.45 -0.38 5.03
C LYS A 28 -14.97 -0.12 3.62
N THR A 29 -14.64 1.04 3.06
CA THR A 29 -14.85 1.33 1.64
C THR A 29 -13.86 0.56 0.77
N VAL A 30 -14.14 0.42 -0.52
CA VAL A 30 -13.23 -0.19 -1.50
C VAL A 30 -11.87 0.50 -1.49
N SER A 31 -11.84 1.83 -1.50
CA SER A 31 -10.60 2.60 -1.44
C SER A 31 -9.79 2.33 -0.16
N GLN A 32 -10.43 2.23 0.99
CA GLN A 32 -9.74 1.91 2.25
C GLN A 32 -9.11 0.52 2.24
N VAL A 33 -9.78 -0.47 1.64
CA VAL A 33 -9.25 -1.84 1.52
C VAL A 33 -8.04 -1.85 0.59
N LEU A 34 -8.16 -1.27 -0.62
CA LEU A 34 -7.08 -1.22 -1.60
C LEU A 34 -5.88 -0.42 -1.08
N ASN A 35 -6.14 0.74 -0.48
CA ASN A 35 -5.09 1.56 0.11
C ASN A 35 -4.37 0.85 1.27
N GLY A 36 -5.09 0.08 2.08
CA GLY A 36 -4.49 -0.76 3.13
C GLY A 36 -3.53 -1.82 2.55
N SER A 37 -3.86 -2.41 1.41
CA SER A 37 -2.96 -3.37 0.72
C SER A 37 -1.69 -2.68 0.20
N VAL A 38 -1.80 -1.45 -0.31
CA VAL A 38 -0.62 -0.65 -0.69
C VAL A 38 0.24 -0.34 0.52
N THR A 39 -0.37 0.08 1.65
CA THR A 39 0.37 0.32 2.90
C THR A 39 1.14 -0.92 3.37
N ASN A 40 0.55 -2.11 3.25
CA ASN A 40 1.21 -3.34 3.67
C ASN A 40 2.49 -3.59 2.85
N VAL A 41 2.41 -3.53 1.53
CA VAL A 41 3.59 -3.78 0.68
C VAL A 41 4.62 -2.65 0.77
N GLU A 42 4.21 -1.40 0.97
CA GLU A 42 5.13 -0.29 1.24
C GLU A 42 5.95 -0.53 2.51
N ASN A 43 5.29 -0.97 3.60
CA ASN A 43 5.94 -1.29 4.87
C ASN A 43 6.93 -2.45 4.79
N GLU A 44 6.86 -3.29 3.77
CA GLU A 44 7.82 -4.34 3.50
C GLU A 44 8.98 -3.83 2.61
N LEU A 45 8.64 -3.20 1.50
CA LEU A 45 9.57 -2.90 0.41
C LEU A 45 10.48 -1.71 0.72
N VAL A 46 9.94 -0.65 1.32
CA VAL A 46 10.73 0.55 1.66
C VAL A 46 11.79 0.24 2.73
N PRO A 47 11.48 -0.43 3.85
CA PRO A 47 12.51 -0.84 4.80
C PRO A 47 13.53 -1.81 4.23
N ALA A 48 13.13 -2.74 3.35
CA ALA A 48 14.06 -3.66 2.69
C ALA A 48 15.06 -2.91 1.80
N ALA A 49 14.57 -1.94 1.01
CA ALA A 49 15.43 -1.08 0.21
C ALA A 49 16.40 -0.26 1.10
N ASP A 50 15.90 0.28 2.21
CA ASP A 50 16.73 1.07 3.13
C ASP A 50 17.78 0.23 3.87
N ALA A 51 17.45 -1.00 4.23
CA ALA A 51 18.35 -1.92 4.92
C ALA A 51 19.54 -2.41 4.04
N MET A 52 19.38 -2.44 2.71
CA MET A 52 20.45 -2.85 1.81
C MET A 52 21.63 -1.88 1.90
N PRO A 53 22.87 -2.35 2.17
CA PRO A 53 24.06 -1.49 2.17
C PRO A 53 24.27 -0.80 0.81
N GLU A 54 24.74 0.44 0.83
CA GLU A 54 24.90 1.23 -0.40
C GLU A 54 25.84 0.57 -1.41
N ASP A 55 26.94 -0.05 -0.95
CA ASP A 55 27.88 -0.79 -1.80
C ASP A 55 27.25 -2.03 -2.47
N LYS A 56 26.08 -2.46 -2.03
CA LYS A 56 25.31 -3.58 -2.59
C LYS A 56 24.22 -3.16 -3.59
N TYR A 57 23.99 -1.88 -3.78
CA TYR A 57 22.99 -1.41 -4.73
C TYR A 57 23.33 -1.80 -6.19
N SER A 58 24.62 -1.93 -6.52
CA SER A 58 25.08 -2.42 -7.83
C SER A 58 25.11 -3.94 -7.95
N PHE A 59 24.76 -4.68 -6.88
CA PHE A 59 24.77 -6.14 -6.92
C PHE A 59 23.73 -6.68 -7.90
N ALA A 60 24.16 -7.63 -8.71
CA ALA A 60 23.32 -8.53 -9.49
C ALA A 60 23.98 -9.92 -9.51
N PRO A 61 23.22 -11.02 -9.54
CA PRO A 61 23.76 -12.35 -9.79
C PRO A 61 24.46 -12.39 -11.16
N THR A 62 25.67 -12.93 -11.22
CA THR A 62 26.48 -12.95 -12.45
C THR A 62 26.67 -14.34 -13.03
N THR A 63 26.20 -15.39 -12.34
CA THR A 63 26.41 -16.79 -12.72
C THR A 63 25.09 -17.51 -12.94
N GLY A 64 25.15 -18.57 -13.76
CA GLY A 64 23.97 -19.41 -14.05
C GLY A 64 22.93 -18.69 -14.87
N GLU A 65 21.67 -19.03 -14.61
CA GLU A 65 20.50 -18.49 -15.32
C GLU A 65 20.15 -17.04 -14.98
N PHE A 66 20.84 -16.48 -13.98
CA PHE A 66 20.61 -15.10 -13.51
C PHE A 66 21.47 -14.06 -14.24
N LYS A 67 22.25 -14.46 -15.26
CA LYS A 67 23.05 -13.52 -16.04
C LYS A 67 22.18 -12.51 -16.76
N GLY A 68 22.46 -11.23 -16.56
CA GLY A 68 21.76 -10.12 -17.22
C GLY A 68 20.47 -9.65 -16.52
N VAL A 69 20.18 -10.17 -15.32
CA VAL A 69 19.10 -9.64 -14.49
C VAL A 69 19.42 -8.23 -13.97
N ARG A 70 18.39 -7.51 -13.53
CA ARG A 70 18.56 -6.19 -12.93
C ARG A 70 19.45 -6.24 -11.69
N THR A 71 20.23 -5.17 -11.47
CA THR A 71 20.86 -4.94 -10.17
C THR A 71 19.80 -4.60 -9.11
N PHE A 72 20.16 -4.66 -7.84
CA PHE A 72 19.25 -4.27 -6.75
C PHE A 72 18.71 -2.83 -6.96
N ALA A 73 19.60 -1.87 -7.27
CA ALA A 73 19.19 -0.50 -7.61
C ALA A 73 18.17 -0.43 -8.74
N GLN A 74 18.42 -1.17 -9.83
CA GLN A 74 17.52 -1.23 -10.98
C GLN A 74 16.19 -1.87 -10.62
N GLN A 75 16.19 -2.88 -9.73
CA GLN A 75 14.98 -3.53 -9.27
C GLN A 75 14.09 -2.57 -8.45
N VAL A 76 14.68 -1.84 -7.51
CA VAL A 76 13.95 -0.85 -6.70
C VAL A 76 13.39 0.28 -7.58
N LYS A 77 14.18 0.78 -8.53
CA LYS A 77 13.74 1.79 -9.50
C LYS A 77 12.61 1.30 -10.39
N HIS A 78 12.67 0.05 -10.83
CA HIS A 78 11.63 -0.58 -11.63
C HIS A 78 10.30 -0.63 -10.88
N VAL A 79 10.30 -1.09 -9.63
CA VAL A 79 9.08 -1.10 -8.80
C VAL A 79 8.48 0.31 -8.68
N ALA A 80 9.31 1.32 -8.41
CA ALA A 80 8.85 2.69 -8.31
C ALA A 80 8.27 3.21 -9.63
N ALA A 81 8.93 2.93 -10.75
CA ALA A 81 8.46 3.32 -12.09
C ALA A 81 7.09 2.70 -12.41
N VAL A 82 6.92 1.42 -12.14
CA VAL A 82 5.64 0.71 -12.36
C VAL A 82 4.55 1.24 -11.44
N ASN A 83 4.85 1.57 -10.18
CA ASN A 83 3.90 2.25 -9.29
C ASN A 83 3.40 3.56 -9.90
N TYR A 84 4.29 4.40 -10.44
CA TYR A 84 3.91 5.64 -11.12
C TYR A 84 3.05 5.39 -12.37
N ILE A 85 3.41 4.40 -13.19
CA ILE A 85 2.67 4.05 -14.41
C ILE A 85 1.24 3.60 -14.06
N LEU A 86 1.11 2.69 -13.08
CA LEU A 86 -0.19 2.17 -12.66
C LEU A 86 -1.05 3.24 -11.98
N ALA A 87 -0.46 4.05 -11.10
CA ALA A 87 -1.15 5.15 -10.45
C ALA A 87 -1.65 6.19 -11.46
N ALA A 88 -0.83 6.57 -12.43
CA ALA A 88 -1.21 7.48 -13.51
C ALA A 88 -2.38 6.93 -14.34
N ALA A 89 -2.36 5.63 -14.66
CA ALA A 89 -3.47 4.98 -15.37
C ALA A 89 -4.76 4.95 -14.54
N ILE A 90 -4.68 4.65 -13.23
CA ILE A 90 -5.84 4.70 -12.31
C ILE A 90 -6.45 6.09 -12.25
N LEU A 91 -5.60 7.14 -12.23
CA LEU A 91 -6.02 8.54 -12.20
C LEU A 91 -6.44 9.08 -13.58
N GLU A 92 -6.15 8.34 -14.65
CA GLU A 92 -6.33 8.78 -16.03
C GLU A 92 -5.58 10.10 -16.33
N GLU A 93 -4.38 10.26 -15.74
CA GLU A 93 -3.52 11.42 -15.94
C GLU A 93 -2.12 11.00 -16.42
N LYS A 94 -1.30 11.95 -16.84
CA LYS A 94 0.10 11.70 -17.16
C LYS A 94 0.90 11.54 -15.86
N SER A 95 1.87 10.61 -15.86
CA SER A 95 2.81 10.51 -14.74
C SER A 95 3.46 11.86 -14.40
N PRO A 96 3.51 12.26 -13.11
CA PRO A 96 4.12 13.53 -12.71
C PRO A 96 5.65 13.54 -12.85
N VAL A 97 6.25 12.37 -13.08
CA VAL A 97 7.69 12.19 -13.23
C VAL A 97 8.01 11.36 -14.45
N ASP A 98 9.25 11.45 -14.94
CA ASP A 98 9.79 10.49 -15.92
C ASP A 98 9.95 9.12 -15.25
N THR A 99 9.41 8.10 -15.89
CA THR A 99 9.50 6.71 -15.43
C THR A 99 10.64 5.94 -16.10
N GLY A 100 11.32 6.54 -17.08
CA GLY A 100 12.35 5.85 -17.88
C GLY A 100 11.79 4.58 -18.54
N GLY A 101 10.56 4.63 -19.08
CA GLY A 101 9.77 3.44 -19.37
C GLY A 101 9.41 2.74 -18.05
N GLU A 102 9.84 1.49 -17.88
CA GLU A 102 9.64 0.72 -16.65
C GLU A 102 10.91 0.61 -15.79
N ASN A 103 11.99 1.34 -16.13
CA ASN A 103 13.29 1.15 -15.48
C ASN A 103 13.66 2.27 -14.49
N GLY A 104 12.83 3.30 -14.40
CA GLY A 104 13.14 4.53 -13.67
C GLY A 104 14.13 5.43 -14.39
N PRO A 105 14.19 6.74 -14.05
CA PRO A 105 15.07 7.70 -14.72
C PRO A 105 16.54 7.36 -14.56
N ASP A 106 17.35 7.56 -15.62
CA ASP A 106 18.81 7.34 -15.57
C ASP A 106 19.50 8.31 -14.61
N SER A 107 18.90 9.47 -14.34
CA SER A 107 19.43 10.47 -13.41
C SER A 107 19.34 10.07 -11.94
N VAL A 108 18.50 9.08 -11.60
CA VAL A 108 18.34 8.58 -10.23
C VAL A 108 19.35 7.45 -9.98
N THR A 109 20.47 7.77 -9.34
CA THR A 109 21.61 6.84 -9.22
C THR A 109 22.06 6.56 -7.79
N SER A 110 21.96 7.53 -6.87
CA SER A 110 22.34 7.32 -5.48
C SER A 110 21.30 6.51 -4.70
N LYS A 111 21.74 5.77 -3.67
CA LYS A 111 20.82 5.08 -2.76
C LYS A 111 19.73 6.02 -2.23
N THR A 112 20.12 7.20 -1.79
CA THR A 112 19.20 8.21 -1.24
C THR A 112 18.12 8.61 -2.25
N ASP A 113 18.52 8.89 -3.51
CA ASP A 113 17.58 9.29 -4.54
C ASP A 113 16.67 8.13 -4.97
N ILE A 114 17.21 6.91 -5.01
CA ILE A 114 16.44 5.69 -5.34
C ILE A 114 15.37 5.43 -4.27
N ILE A 115 15.72 5.52 -2.98
CA ILE A 115 14.77 5.37 -1.88
C ILE A 115 13.72 6.48 -1.91
N LYS A 116 14.15 7.71 -2.18
CA LYS A 116 13.21 8.84 -2.34
C LYS A 116 12.23 8.58 -3.48
N TYR A 117 12.73 8.16 -4.65
CA TYR A 117 11.91 7.84 -5.81
C TYR A 117 10.90 6.73 -5.51
N LEU A 118 11.31 5.69 -4.76
CA LEU A 118 10.43 4.62 -4.31
C LEU A 118 9.34 5.15 -3.37
N LYS A 119 9.69 5.91 -2.34
CA LYS A 119 8.73 6.49 -1.38
C LYS A 119 7.72 7.41 -2.08
N ASP A 120 8.20 8.29 -2.94
CA ASP A 120 7.34 9.21 -3.70
C ASP A 120 6.37 8.45 -4.62
N SER A 121 6.79 7.31 -5.18
CA SER A 121 5.93 6.45 -6.00
C SER A 121 4.78 5.84 -5.19
N PHE A 122 5.03 5.45 -3.93
CA PHE A 122 3.97 4.98 -3.04
C PHE A 122 3.01 6.10 -2.64
N VAL A 123 3.50 7.31 -2.36
CA VAL A 123 2.61 8.47 -2.12
C VAL A 123 1.66 8.68 -3.29
N TYR A 124 2.16 8.58 -4.53
CA TYR A 124 1.34 8.73 -5.72
C TYR A 124 0.38 7.55 -5.93
N LEU A 125 0.79 6.32 -5.62
CA LEU A 125 -0.08 5.14 -5.67
C LEU A 125 -1.20 5.21 -4.61
N HIS A 126 -0.91 5.70 -3.40
CA HIS A 126 -1.92 5.99 -2.38
C HIS A 126 -2.94 7.01 -2.87
N LYS A 127 -2.49 8.13 -3.45
CA LYS A 127 -3.39 9.12 -4.08
C LYS A 127 -4.33 8.43 -5.08
N ALA A 128 -3.80 7.58 -5.93
CA ALA A 128 -4.58 6.90 -6.96
C ALA A 128 -5.62 5.92 -6.36
N THR A 129 -5.21 5.06 -5.44
CA THR A 129 -6.12 4.07 -4.83
C THR A 129 -7.24 4.70 -4.03
N LEU A 130 -7.02 5.87 -3.41
CA LEU A 130 -8.03 6.60 -2.66
C LEU A 130 -9.14 7.21 -3.54
N THR A 131 -8.94 7.30 -4.87
CA THR A 131 -10.01 7.76 -5.80
C THR A 131 -10.95 6.65 -6.23
N ILE A 132 -10.63 5.38 -5.92
CA ILE A 132 -11.41 4.23 -6.36
C ILE A 132 -12.67 4.08 -5.48
N ASN A 133 -13.81 3.92 -6.13
CA ASN A 133 -15.10 3.75 -5.46
C ASN A 133 -16.02 2.83 -6.29
N GLU A 134 -17.19 2.51 -5.76
CA GLU A 134 -18.15 1.57 -6.37
C GLU A 134 -18.61 1.99 -7.78
N LYS A 135 -18.52 3.28 -8.11
CA LYS A 135 -18.97 3.80 -9.42
C LYS A 135 -17.91 3.65 -10.50
N ASN A 136 -16.60 3.64 -10.12
CA ASN A 136 -15.51 3.69 -11.09
C ASN A 136 -14.60 2.45 -11.08
N LEU A 137 -14.72 1.57 -10.07
CA LEU A 137 -13.77 0.45 -9.86
C LEU A 137 -13.68 -0.51 -11.06
N VAL A 138 -14.79 -0.79 -11.76
CA VAL A 138 -14.85 -1.69 -12.93
C VAL A 138 -15.06 -0.95 -14.25
N ALA A 139 -15.11 0.38 -14.23
CA ALA A 139 -15.18 1.16 -15.45
C ALA A 139 -13.90 0.95 -16.29
N PRO A 140 -14.03 0.78 -17.63
CA PRO A 140 -12.87 0.60 -18.50
C PRO A 140 -12.02 1.88 -18.54
N ILE A 141 -10.72 1.70 -18.37
CA ILE A 141 -9.71 2.74 -18.53
C ILE A 141 -8.62 2.22 -19.48
N LYS A 142 -7.76 3.11 -20.00
CA LYS A 142 -6.68 2.69 -20.90
C LYS A 142 -5.72 1.75 -20.18
N ASN A 143 -5.37 0.63 -20.82
CA ASN A 143 -4.32 -0.26 -20.32
C ASN A 143 -2.95 0.44 -20.43
N PRO A 144 -2.17 0.56 -19.33
CA PRO A 144 -0.87 1.22 -19.37
C PRO A 144 0.24 0.39 -20.04
N PHE A 145 0.08 -0.93 -20.16
CA PHE A 145 1.09 -1.86 -20.65
C PHE A 145 0.75 -2.53 -21.99
N GLY A 146 -0.16 -1.95 -22.77
CA GLY A 146 -0.50 -2.52 -24.06
C GLY A 146 -1.77 -1.97 -24.63
N GLU A 147 -2.29 -2.66 -25.64
CA GLU A 147 -3.56 -2.30 -26.27
C GLU A 147 -4.76 -2.71 -25.39
N GLY A 148 -5.91 -2.07 -25.67
CA GLY A 148 -7.17 -2.37 -25.00
C GLY A 148 -7.37 -1.61 -23.68
N THR A 149 -8.21 -2.20 -22.83
CA THR A 149 -8.65 -1.57 -21.57
C THR A 149 -8.30 -2.41 -20.37
N ALA A 150 -8.13 -1.75 -19.24
CA ALA A 150 -8.04 -2.33 -17.90
C ALA A 150 -9.16 -1.77 -17.01
N THR A 151 -9.16 -2.12 -15.75
CA THR A 151 -10.02 -1.51 -14.73
C THR A 151 -9.20 -1.09 -13.53
N ARG A 152 -9.68 -0.12 -12.77
CA ARG A 152 -9.02 0.29 -11.52
C ARG A 152 -8.91 -0.86 -10.53
N LEU A 153 -9.95 -1.72 -10.48
CA LEU A 153 -9.96 -2.92 -9.63
C LEU A 153 -8.90 -3.95 -10.06
N ALA A 154 -8.49 -4.00 -11.31
CA ALA A 154 -7.39 -4.85 -11.76
C ALA A 154 -6.03 -4.20 -11.50
N LEU A 155 -5.88 -2.90 -11.79
CA LEU A 155 -4.58 -2.22 -11.70
C LEU A 155 -4.11 -2.01 -10.26
N ALA A 156 -5.00 -1.69 -9.32
CA ALA A 156 -4.58 -1.45 -7.92
C ALA A 156 -4.05 -2.71 -7.21
N PRO A 157 -4.75 -3.87 -7.22
CA PRO A 157 -4.16 -5.11 -6.74
C PRO A 157 -2.98 -5.58 -7.57
N GLY A 158 -2.98 -5.29 -8.88
CA GLY A 158 -1.84 -5.57 -9.78
C GLY A 158 -0.57 -4.86 -9.32
N ALA A 159 -0.66 -3.59 -8.89
CA ALA A 159 0.47 -2.86 -8.33
C ALA A 159 1.01 -3.52 -7.06
N VAL A 160 0.12 -3.94 -6.15
CA VAL A 160 0.51 -4.64 -4.92
C VAL A 160 1.16 -5.99 -5.23
N GLY A 161 0.57 -6.77 -6.15
CA GLY A 161 1.13 -8.05 -6.59
C GLY A 161 2.51 -7.91 -7.22
N HIS A 162 2.70 -6.91 -8.09
CA HIS A 162 3.98 -6.59 -8.71
C HIS A 162 5.05 -6.20 -7.66
N CYS A 163 4.69 -5.42 -6.65
CA CYS A 163 5.61 -5.10 -5.57
C CYS A 163 6.05 -6.36 -4.80
N PHE A 164 5.13 -7.28 -4.49
CA PHE A 164 5.46 -8.54 -3.81
C PHE A 164 6.28 -9.50 -4.69
N ASP A 165 6.01 -9.54 -5.99
CA ASP A 165 6.78 -10.35 -6.95
C ASP A 165 8.26 -9.93 -6.99
N HIS A 166 8.54 -8.65 -6.77
CA HIS A 166 9.89 -8.10 -6.72
C HIS A 166 10.50 -8.03 -5.32
N TYR A 167 9.70 -8.23 -4.26
CA TYR A 167 10.17 -8.29 -2.89
C TYR A 167 10.74 -9.67 -2.53
N GLY A 168 10.09 -10.74 -2.97
CA GLY A 168 10.42 -12.14 -2.69
C GLY A 168 11.03 -12.85 -3.85
#